data_6477061cfb0f71e0a68f36646df29e0c
#
_entry.id   6477061cfb0f71e0a68f36646df29e0c
#
_cell.length_a   1.000
_cell.length_b   1.000
_cell.length_c   1.000
_cell.angle_alpha   90.00
_cell.angle_beta   90.00
_cell.angle_gamma   90.00
#
_symmetry.space_group_name_H-M   'P 1'
#
loop_
_entity.id
_entity.type
_entity.pdbx_description
1 polymer ?
#
loop_
_entity_poly.entity_id
_entity_poly.type
_entity_poly.pdbx_seq_one_letter_code
_entity_poly.pdbx_strand_id
1 'polypeptide(L)'
;MKGELRTYRKKRDPARTPEPVPDPEGPLPTGNDDTFVVQEHHARRLHWDFRLERGGVLVSWAVPRGLPLDPKTNHLAVHTEDHPLSYAGFGGEIPKGEYGGGAVSIWDRGTYVTEKWSDDEVKIVLSGSKVSGRYVLFRTRGDDWMMHRMDPSPEGWSALPELVRPMLATTAPLPPAADDDRWAYEMKWDGVRAVAYISGGRVRFLSRNDRDVSGSYPELRGLGDALASHDCILDGEIVAFDENGRVSFGALQSRMHVADSSRANRLAQDNPASYFVFDVLHLHGRDTTSLSYDERRDLLESL
;
A
#
# COMPACT_ATOMS: atom_id res chain seq x y z
N MET A 1 24.94 -11.96 15.28
CA MET A 1 23.77 -12.44 16.07
C MET A 1 23.62 -13.93 15.86
N LYS A 2 23.55 -14.74 16.94
CA LYS A 2 23.09 -16.14 16.83
C LYS A 2 21.57 -16.09 16.82
N GLY A 3 20.94 -16.65 15.79
CA GLY A 3 19.51 -16.72 15.68
C GLY A 3 18.86 -17.43 16.88
N GLU A 4 18.02 -16.74 17.61
CA GLU A 4 17.31 -17.31 18.75
C GLU A 4 15.81 -17.19 18.57
N LEU A 5 15.09 -18.30 18.45
CA LEU A 5 13.63 -18.32 18.34
C LEU A 5 12.90 -18.23 19.70
N ARG A 6 13.62 -17.91 20.77
CA ARG A 6 13.05 -17.83 22.12
C ARG A 6 11.92 -16.81 22.23
N THR A 7 12.15 -15.57 21.70
CA THR A 7 11.14 -14.50 21.72
C THR A 7 9.95 -14.85 20.84
N TYR A 8 10.19 -15.45 19.68
CA TYR A 8 9.16 -15.92 18.76
C TYR A 8 8.22 -16.94 19.45
N ARG A 9 8.78 -17.99 20.04
CA ARG A 9 8.03 -19.04 20.75
C ARG A 9 7.24 -18.50 21.94
N LYS A 10 7.80 -17.54 22.69
CA LYS A 10 7.12 -16.94 23.86
C LYS A 10 5.85 -16.17 23.48
N LYS A 11 5.80 -15.63 22.27
CA LYS A 11 4.68 -14.82 21.78
C LYS A 11 3.58 -15.64 21.07
N ARG A 12 3.79 -16.95 20.88
CA ARG A 12 2.88 -17.79 20.08
C ARG A 12 2.50 -19.06 20.82
N ASP A 13 1.22 -19.40 20.73
CA ASP A 13 0.67 -20.66 21.22
C ASP A 13 0.36 -21.56 20.00
N PRO A 14 1.08 -22.69 19.80
CA PRO A 14 0.87 -23.58 18.66
C PRO A 14 -0.56 -24.12 18.52
N ALA A 15 -1.33 -24.13 19.61
CA ALA A 15 -2.73 -24.56 19.59
C ALA A 15 -3.69 -23.46 19.09
N ARG A 16 -3.23 -22.19 18.99
CA ARG A 16 -4.07 -21.02 18.71
C ARG A 16 -3.67 -20.26 17.46
N THR A 17 -2.50 -20.52 16.90
CA THR A 17 -2.02 -19.89 15.66
C THR A 17 -1.71 -20.94 14.59
N PRO A 18 -2.01 -20.66 13.30
CA PRO A 18 -1.56 -21.51 12.20
C PRO A 18 -0.08 -21.28 11.84
N GLU A 19 0.57 -20.33 12.48
CA GLU A 19 1.99 -20.03 12.24
C GLU A 19 2.88 -21.23 12.60
N PRO A 20 3.97 -21.48 11.86
CA PRO A 20 4.88 -22.56 12.20
C PRO A 20 5.64 -22.25 13.50
N VAL A 21 5.40 -23.02 14.55
CA VAL A 21 6.10 -22.91 15.84
C VAL A 21 6.99 -24.13 16.01
N PRO A 22 8.32 -24.02 15.80
CA PRO A 22 9.22 -25.15 15.90
C PRO A 22 9.45 -25.61 17.33
N ASP A 23 9.79 -26.90 17.48
CA ASP A 23 10.11 -27.52 18.75
C ASP A 23 11.23 -26.75 19.49
N PRO A 24 11.07 -26.44 20.78
CA PRO A 24 12.09 -25.80 21.61
C PRO A 24 13.44 -26.52 21.66
N GLU A 25 13.41 -27.84 21.64
CA GLU A 25 14.61 -28.69 21.77
C GLU A 25 15.23 -29.09 20.43
N GLY A 26 14.52 -28.80 19.30
CA GLY A 26 15.02 -29.11 17.97
C GLY A 26 16.20 -28.22 17.57
N PRO A 27 17.18 -28.76 16.81
CA PRO A 27 18.23 -27.93 16.23
C PRO A 27 17.64 -26.95 15.22
N LEU A 28 18.23 -25.74 15.11
CA LEU A 28 17.89 -24.84 14.04
C LEU A 28 18.25 -25.48 12.69
N PRO A 29 17.36 -25.37 11.68
CA PRO A 29 17.67 -25.89 10.35
C PRO A 29 18.87 -25.12 9.77
N THR A 30 19.70 -25.82 9.02
CA THR A 30 20.79 -25.17 8.26
C THR A 30 20.28 -24.78 6.89
N GLY A 31 20.30 -23.50 6.59
CA GLY A 31 20.00 -22.95 5.28
C GLY A 31 21.26 -22.50 4.55
N ASN A 32 21.10 -21.76 3.47
CA ASN A 32 22.21 -21.24 2.63
C ASN A 32 22.56 -19.78 2.96
N ASP A 33 21.80 -19.13 3.83
CA ASP A 33 21.92 -17.69 4.14
C ASP A 33 21.76 -16.80 2.88
N ASP A 34 20.89 -17.20 1.96
CA ASP A 34 20.69 -16.55 0.67
C ASP A 34 19.22 -16.30 0.30
N THR A 35 18.29 -16.70 1.14
CA THR A 35 16.84 -16.58 0.87
C THR A 35 16.26 -15.35 1.53
N PHE A 36 15.41 -14.61 0.79
CA PHE A 36 14.56 -13.57 1.38
C PHE A 36 13.09 -13.80 1.07
N VAL A 37 12.25 -13.27 1.93
CA VAL A 37 10.80 -13.16 1.72
C VAL A 37 10.31 -11.78 2.18
N VAL A 38 9.36 -11.24 1.43
CA VAL A 38 8.58 -10.06 1.79
C VAL A 38 7.13 -10.51 1.92
N GLN A 39 6.55 -10.33 3.08
CA GLN A 39 5.15 -10.69 3.36
C GLN A 39 4.34 -9.42 3.59
N GLU A 40 3.27 -9.24 2.83
CA GLU A 40 2.27 -8.20 3.06
C GLU A 40 1.38 -8.64 4.21
N HIS A 41 1.31 -7.82 5.26
CA HIS A 41 0.63 -8.13 6.49
C HIS A 41 -0.45 -7.09 6.82
N HIS A 42 -1.70 -7.49 6.65
CA HIS A 42 -2.89 -6.72 7.00
C HIS A 42 -3.25 -6.89 8.48
N ALA A 43 -2.40 -6.37 9.38
CA ALA A 43 -2.63 -6.31 10.82
C ALA A 43 -3.50 -5.07 11.19
N ARG A 44 -3.30 -4.45 12.38
CA ARG A 44 -3.96 -3.17 12.72
C ARG A 44 -3.64 -2.05 11.72
N ARG A 45 -2.45 -2.12 11.12
CA ARG A 45 -1.99 -1.26 10.02
C ARG A 45 -1.25 -2.14 9.06
N LEU A 46 -1.46 -1.91 7.76
CA LEU A 46 -0.70 -2.57 6.74
C LEU A 46 0.80 -2.27 6.90
N HIS A 47 1.61 -3.30 6.76
CA HIS A 47 3.06 -3.23 6.67
C HIS A 47 3.57 -4.43 5.88
N TRP A 48 4.82 -4.36 5.47
CA TRP A 48 5.52 -5.46 4.83
C TRP A 48 6.57 -5.99 5.78
N ASP A 49 6.49 -7.28 6.08
CA ASP A 49 7.53 -7.99 6.82
C ASP A 49 8.64 -8.41 5.86
N PHE A 50 9.76 -7.74 5.94
CA PHE A 50 10.98 -8.08 5.20
C PHE A 50 11.84 -9.01 6.03
N ARG A 51 12.17 -10.20 5.49
CA ARG A 51 12.88 -11.24 6.21
C ARG A 51 14.04 -11.79 5.38
N LEU A 52 15.20 -11.92 6.03
CA LEU A 52 16.43 -12.46 5.46
C LEU A 52 16.82 -13.73 6.22
N GLU A 53 17.03 -14.82 5.49
CA GLU A 53 17.58 -16.03 6.06
C GLU A 53 19.01 -15.80 6.56
N ARG A 54 19.29 -16.04 7.84
CA ARG A 54 20.63 -15.92 8.41
C ARG A 54 20.83 -16.82 9.61
N GLY A 55 21.83 -17.72 9.56
CA GLY A 55 22.17 -18.57 10.71
C GLY A 55 21.04 -19.47 11.17
N GLY A 56 20.20 -19.98 10.24
CA GLY A 56 19.10 -20.90 10.54
C GLY A 56 17.80 -20.24 10.99
N VAL A 57 17.69 -18.91 10.90
CA VAL A 57 16.48 -18.14 11.19
C VAL A 57 16.20 -17.11 10.08
N LEU A 58 15.02 -16.50 10.12
CA LEU A 58 14.66 -15.33 9.34
C LEU A 58 14.81 -14.08 10.22
N VAL A 59 15.90 -13.34 10.05
CA VAL A 59 16.07 -12.00 10.63
C VAL A 59 15.06 -11.07 9.98
N SER A 60 14.26 -10.34 10.78
CA SER A 60 13.01 -9.75 10.30
C SER A 60 12.86 -8.28 10.65
N TRP A 61 12.31 -7.52 9.71
CA TRP A 61 11.92 -6.11 9.90
C TRP A 61 10.51 -5.87 9.40
N ALA A 62 9.70 -5.17 10.20
CA ALA A 62 8.42 -4.63 9.75
C ALA A 62 8.65 -3.27 9.06
N VAL A 63 8.22 -3.15 7.81
CA VAL A 63 8.43 -1.97 6.97
C VAL A 63 7.05 -1.36 6.63
N PRO A 64 6.60 -0.31 7.32
CA PRO A 64 5.24 0.22 7.19
C PRO A 64 4.88 0.77 5.81
N ARG A 65 5.89 1.13 5.00
CA ARG A 65 5.71 1.67 3.65
C ARG A 65 6.23 0.76 2.55
N GLY A 66 6.50 -0.53 2.87
CA GLY A 66 7.15 -1.45 1.95
C GLY A 66 8.61 -1.09 1.67
N LEU A 67 9.27 -1.85 0.79
CA LEU A 67 10.65 -1.62 0.41
C LEU A 67 10.75 -0.35 -0.46
N PRO A 68 11.73 0.56 -0.22
CA PRO A 68 11.88 1.76 -1.02
C PRO A 68 12.31 1.40 -2.45
N LEU A 69 11.64 1.98 -3.45
CA LEU A 69 12.03 1.91 -4.85
C LEU A 69 12.70 3.19 -5.33
N ASP A 70 12.53 4.28 -4.59
CA ASP A 70 13.20 5.57 -4.83
C ASP A 70 14.49 5.67 -4.00
N PRO A 71 15.67 5.81 -4.62
CA PRO A 71 16.92 6.01 -3.90
C PRO A 71 17.02 7.37 -3.18
N LYS A 72 16.05 8.27 -3.36
CA LYS A 72 16.00 9.57 -2.65
C LYS A 72 15.27 9.48 -1.31
N THR A 73 14.61 8.36 -1.02
CA THR A 73 13.80 8.19 0.19
C THR A 73 14.25 6.99 1.01
N ASN A 74 14.24 7.14 2.34
CA ASN A 74 14.45 6.05 3.27
C ASN A 74 13.13 5.63 3.87
N HIS A 75 12.91 4.32 4.02
CA HIS A 75 11.76 3.80 4.73
C HIS A 75 12.16 3.28 6.10
N LEU A 76 11.33 3.57 7.11
CA LEU A 76 11.46 2.97 8.43
C LEU A 76 11.34 1.44 8.31
N ALA A 77 12.24 0.72 8.95
CA ALA A 77 12.23 -0.73 9.10
C ALA A 77 12.44 -1.04 10.58
N VAL A 78 11.40 -1.53 11.23
CA VAL A 78 11.46 -1.86 12.67
C VAL A 78 11.92 -3.30 12.82
N HIS A 79 13.09 -3.50 13.44
CA HIS A 79 13.60 -4.86 13.69
C HIS A 79 12.67 -5.58 14.67
N THR A 80 12.26 -6.77 14.28
CA THR A 80 11.35 -7.63 15.07
C THR A 80 12.09 -8.89 15.53
N GLU A 81 11.39 -9.78 16.23
CA GLU A 81 11.98 -11.07 16.58
C GLU A 81 12.32 -11.91 15.35
N ASP A 82 13.35 -12.73 15.47
CA ASP A 82 13.70 -13.73 14.47
C ASP A 82 12.59 -14.76 14.30
N HIS A 83 12.31 -15.17 13.06
CA HIS A 83 11.29 -16.17 12.73
C HIS A 83 11.94 -17.48 12.26
N PRO A 84 11.25 -18.63 12.39
CA PRO A 84 11.78 -19.90 11.88
C PRO A 84 11.85 -19.88 10.34
N LEU A 85 12.78 -20.64 9.75
CA LEU A 85 12.90 -20.70 8.27
C LEU A 85 11.62 -21.18 7.59
N SER A 86 10.85 -22.06 8.22
CA SER A 86 9.54 -22.50 7.71
C SER A 86 8.52 -21.38 7.54
N TYR A 87 8.72 -20.24 8.22
CA TYR A 87 7.86 -19.06 8.07
C TYR A 87 8.00 -18.38 6.70
N ALA A 88 9.09 -18.63 5.96
CA ALA A 88 9.26 -18.09 4.61
C ALA A 88 8.16 -18.53 3.62
N GLY A 89 7.53 -19.67 3.88
CA GLY A 89 6.40 -20.17 3.09
C GLY A 89 5.03 -19.87 3.70
N PHE A 90 4.97 -19.16 4.83
CA PHE A 90 3.70 -18.92 5.52
C PHE A 90 2.87 -17.84 4.81
N GLY A 91 1.60 -18.16 4.61
CA GLY A 91 0.53 -17.23 4.21
C GLY A 91 -0.78 -17.73 4.79
N GLY A 92 -1.61 -16.82 5.29
CA GLY A 92 -2.88 -17.17 5.91
C GLY A 92 -3.36 -16.13 6.91
N GLU A 93 -4.43 -16.45 7.61
CA GLU A 93 -5.05 -15.59 8.63
C GLU A 93 -4.52 -15.93 10.02
N ILE A 94 -3.89 -14.96 10.70
CA ILE A 94 -3.55 -15.06 12.12
C ILE A 94 -4.76 -14.57 12.92
N PRO A 95 -5.33 -15.39 13.84
CA PRO A 95 -6.56 -15.04 14.53
C PRO A 95 -6.49 -13.71 15.29
N LYS A 96 -7.61 -13.00 15.32
CA LYS A 96 -7.74 -11.75 16.11
C LYS A 96 -7.52 -12.06 17.59
N GLY A 97 -6.66 -11.28 18.24
CA GLY A 97 -6.29 -11.47 19.63
C GLY A 97 -4.97 -12.21 19.85
N GLU A 98 -4.47 -12.91 18.84
CA GLU A 98 -3.11 -13.45 18.84
C GLU A 98 -2.09 -12.37 18.43
N TYR A 99 -0.82 -12.62 18.80
CA TYR A 99 0.26 -11.70 18.41
C TYR A 99 0.42 -11.68 16.89
N GLY A 100 0.38 -10.49 16.31
CA GLY A 100 0.43 -10.34 14.85
C GLY A 100 -0.89 -10.64 14.12
N GLY A 101 -2.03 -10.67 14.83
CA GLY A 101 -3.34 -10.98 14.22
C GLY A 101 -3.65 -10.18 12.97
N GLY A 102 -4.06 -10.88 11.89
CA GLY A 102 -4.38 -10.34 10.57
C GLY A 102 -4.00 -11.27 9.42
N ALA A 103 -4.30 -10.85 8.19
CA ALA A 103 -3.99 -11.63 6.99
C ALA A 103 -2.54 -11.40 6.54
N VAL A 104 -1.85 -12.48 6.24
CA VAL A 104 -0.47 -12.49 5.74
C VAL A 104 -0.44 -13.14 4.37
N SER A 105 0.15 -12.47 3.38
CA SER A 105 0.39 -13.03 2.05
C SER A 105 1.83 -12.80 1.60
N ILE A 106 2.38 -13.74 0.83
CA ILE A 106 3.72 -13.56 0.26
C ILE A 106 3.62 -12.54 -0.88
N TRP A 107 4.22 -11.37 -0.67
CA TRP A 107 4.25 -10.30 -1.65
C TRP A 107 5.38 -10.49 -2.67
N ASP A 108 6.59 -10.88 -2.19
CA ASP A 108 7.73 -11.26 -3.04
C ASP A 108 8.65 -12.22 -2.29
N ARG A 109 9.44 -12.97 -3.02
CA ARG A 109 10.49 -13.85 -2.50
C ARG A 109 11.57 -14.07 -3.53
N GLY A 110 12.76 -14.43 -3.07
CA GLY A 110 13.89 -14.69 -3.96
C GLY A 110 15.15 -14.99 -3.19
N THR A 111 16.27 -14.72 -3.84
CA THR A 111 17.59 -14.87 -3.24
C THR A 111 18.24 -13.52 -2.99
N TYR A 112 19.23 -13.52 -2.10
CA TYR A 112 20.04 -12.33 -1.87
C TYR A 112 21.53 -12.68 -1.70
N VAL A 113 22.38 -11.72 -2.00
CA VAL A 113 23.81 -11.78 -1.73
C VAL A 113 24.17 -10.77 -0.64
N THR A 114 24.91 -11.21 0.36
CA THR A 114 25.39 -10.33 1.43
C THR A 114 26.66 -9.60 0.98
N GLU A 115 26.64 -8.26 0.99
CA GLU A 115 27.84 -7.42 0.83
C GLU A 115 28.45 -7.04 2.18
N LYS A 116 27.60 -6.80 3.20
CA LYS A 116 28.01 -6.52 4.57
C LYS A 116 26.93 -6.97 5.56
N TRP A 117 27.35 -7.51 6.69
CA TRP A 117 26.45 -7.86 7.78
C TRP A 117 27.12 -7.52 9.13
N SER A 118 26.55 -6.60 9.86
CA SER A 118 26.95 -6.21 11.22
C SER A 118 25.72 -5.96 12.09
N ASP A 119 25.93 -5.67 13.37
CA ASP A 119 24.83 -5.39 14.28
C ASP A 119 24.08 -4.07 13.99
N ASP A 120 24.72 -3.17 13.25
CA ASP A 120 24.17 -1.83 12.94
C ASP A 120 23.96 -1.59 11.44
N GLU A 121 24.43 -2.49 10.56
CA GLU A 121 24.33 -2.29 9.11
C GLU A 121 24.29 -3.62 8.37
N VAL A 122 23.32 -3.76 7.48
CA VAL A 122 23.15 -4.89 6.56
C VAL A 122 23.10 -4.35 5.13
N LYS A 123 24.07 -4.75 4.28
CA LYS A 123 24.08 -4.45 2.82
C LYS A 123 23.89 -5.73 2.03
N ILE A 124 22.95 -5.71 1.13
CA ILE A 124 22.53 -6.88 0.35
C ILE A 124 22.19 -6.50 -1.08
N VAL A 125 22.27 -7.50 -1.95
CA VAL A 125 21.73 -7.43 -3.31
C VAL A 125 20.56 -8.41 -3.40
N LEU A 126 19.36 -7.92 -3.62
CA LEU A 126 18.14 -8.71 -3.76
C LEU A 126 17.92 -9.15 -5.19
N SER A 127 17.41 -10.37 -5.37
CA SER A 127 16.99 -10.96 -6.64
C SER A 127 15.62 -11.61 -6.46
N GLY A 128 14.55 -10.79 -6.50
CA GLY A 128 13.16 -11.21 -6.44
C GLY A 128 12.41 -10.95 -7.74
N SER A 129 11.12 -11.26 -7.73
CA SER A 129 10.23 -11.05 -8.88
C SER A 129 9.69 -9.61 -8.95
N LYS A 130 9.40 -9.00 -7.80
CA LYS A 130 8.90 -7.63 -7.69
C LYS A 130 9.98 -6.65 -7.22
N VAL A 131 10.94 -7.13 -6.43
CA VAL A 131 12.02 -6.30 -5.89
C VAL A 131 13.39 -6.91 -6.21
N SER A 132 14.27 -6.08 -6.79
CA SER A 132 15.66 -6.44 -7.09
C SER A 132 16.57 -5.23 -6.90
N GLY A 133 17.89 -5.49 -6.76
CA GLY A 133 18.91 -4.46 -6.63
C GLY A 133 19.50 -4.35 -5.23
N ARG A 134 20.35 -3.35 -5.04
CA ARG A 134 21.14 -3.14 -3.82
C ARG A 134 20.39 -2.36 -2.79
N TYR A 135 20.40 -2.88 -1.57
CA TYR A 135 19.76 -2.25 -0.42
C TYR A 135 20.72 -2.20 0.77
N VAL A 136 20.57 -1.16 1.57
CA VAL A 136 21.22 -1.07 2.88
C VAL A 136 20.13 -0.84 3.95
N LEU A 137 20.22 -1.62 5.01
CA LEU A 137 19.50 -1.36 6.26
C LEU A 137 20.54 -0.88 7.28
N PHE A 138 20.25 0.21 7.95
CA PHE A 138 21.14 0.75 8.99
C PHE A 138 20.34 1.17 10.21
N ARG A 139 20.90 0.83 11.37
CA ARG A 139 20.27 1.07 12.66
C ARG A 139 20.34 2.55 13.02
N THR A 140 19.24 3.09 13.53
CA THR A 140 19.17 4.48 13.99
C THR A 140 19.04 4.57 15.51
N ARG A 141 18.02 3.92 16.08
CA ARG A 141 17.78 3.94 17.53
C ARG A 141 17.01 2.70 17.98
N GLY A 142 17.51 1.97 18.98
CA GLY A 142 16.84 0.77 19.49
C GLY A 142 16.59 -0.25 18.39
N ASP A 143 15.34 -0.59 18.13
CA ASP A 143 14.91 -1.50 17.07
C ASP A 143 14.56 -0.77 15.76
N ASP A 144 14.66 0.57 15.74
CA ASP A 144 14.41 1.36 14.54
C ASP A 144 15.63 1.36 13.62
N TRP A 145 15.39 0.89 12.40
CA TRP A 145 16.33 0.90 11.28
C TRP A 145 15.74 1.72 10.15
N MET A 146 16.60 2.18 9.25
CA MET A 146 16.18 2.73 7.96
C MET A 146 16.63 1.78 6.86
N MET A 147 15.73 1.58 5.90
CA MET A 147 15.99 0.85 4.67
C MET A 147 16.12 1.83 3.51
N HIS A 148 17.18 1.69 2.72
CA HIS A 148 17.51 2.56 1.60
C HIS A 148 17.86 1.73 0.37
N ARG A 149 17.34 2.12 -0.80
CA ARG A 149 17.74 1.57 -2.08
C ARG A 149 19.01 2.27 -2.56
N MET A 150 20.05 1.50 -2.89
CA MET A 150 21.33 2.05 -3.32
C MET A 150 21.44 2.19 -4.85
N ASP A 151 20.68 1.39 -5.60
CA ASP A 151 20.62 1.46 -7.05
C ASP A 151 19.60 2.50 -7.54
N PRO A 152 19.68 2.97 -8.78
CA PRO A 152 18.62 3.75 -9.40
C PRO A 152 17.25 3.06 -9.28
N SER A 153 16.19 3.83 -9.36
CA SER A 153 14.82 3.28 -9.44
C SER A 153 14.70 2.27 -10.58
N PRO A 154 13.82 1.27 -10.46
CA PRO A 154 13.57 0.34 -11.57
C PRO A 154 13.19 1.08 -12.86
N GLU A 155 13.50 0.49 -14.01
CA GLU A 155 13.14 1.05 -15.31
C GLU A 155 11.63 1.29 -15.41
N GLY A 156 11.23 2.46 -15.90
CA GLY A 156 9.83 2.87 -16.00
C GLY A 156 9.16 3.23 -14.68
N TRP A 157 9.90 3.16 -13.55
CA TRP A 157 9.36 3.58 -12.26
C TRP A 157 9.54 5.09 -12.04
N SER A 158 8.49 5.74 -11.56
CA SER A 158 8.50 7.15 -11.12
C SER A 158 7.84 7.28 -9.75
N ALA A 159 8.34 8.18 -8.93
CA ALA A 159 7.69 8.51 -7.66
C ALA A 159 6.28 9.07 -7.91
N LEU A 160 5.39 8.88 -6.94
CA LEU A 160 4.05 9.47 -6.99
C LEU A 160 4.18 10.99 -7.13
N PRO A 161 3.70 11.60 -8.23
CA PRO A 161 3.80 13.04 -8.42
C PRO A 161 3.00 13.81 -7.37
N GLU A 162 3.52 14.96 -6.95
CA GLU A 162 2.84 15.81 -5.95
C GLU A 162 1.54 16.40 -6.46
N LEU A 163 1.47 16.66 -7.76
CA LEU A 163 0.31 17.25 -8.42
C LEU A 163 0.11 16.66 -9.80
N VAL A 164 -1.07 16.12 -10.04
CA VAL A 164 -1.60 15.74 -11.36
C VAL A 164 -2.93 16.44 -11.53
N ARG A 165 -3.06 17.20 -12.62
CA ARG A 165 -4.32 17.85 -12.96
C ARG A 165 -5.16 16.94 -13.85
N PRO A 166 -6.46 16.76 -13.50
CA PRO A 166 -7.34 15.91 -14.28
C PRO A 166 -7.56 16.49 -15.68
N MET A 167 -7.69 15.62 -16.67
CA MET A 167 -8.07 15.99 -18.01
C MET A 167 -9.47 16.64 -18.02
N LEU A 168 -9.62 17.72 -18.76
CA LEU A 168 -10.91 18.41 -18.92
C LEU A 168 -11.60 17.94 -20.20
N ALA A 169 -12.90 17.66 -20.10
CA ALA A 169 -13.72 17.32 -21.24
C ALA A 169 -13.91 18.53 -22.17
N THR A 170 -13.91 18.26 -23.46
CA THR A 170 -14.28 19.25 -24.52
C THR A 170 -15.73 18.99 -24.94
N THR A 171 -16.53 20.04 -24.95
CA THR A 171 -17.91 19.94 -25.46
C THR A 171 -17.93 19.61 -26.95
N ALA A 172 -18.61 18.55 -27.31
CA ALA A 172 -18.80 18.11 -28.69
C ALA A 172 -20.20 17.52 -28.87
N PRO A 173 -20.74 17.45 -30.11
CA PRO A 173 -21.92 16.65 -30.40
C PRO A 173 -21.69 15.18 -30.09
N LEU A 174 -22.78 14.45 -29.89
CA LEU A 174 -22.72 12.98 -29.80
C LEU A 174 -22.10 12.40 -31.07
N PRO A 175 -21.22 11.42 -30.97
CA PRO A 175 -20.70 10.72 -32.14
C PRO A 175 -21.83 10.12 -33.01
N PRO A 176 -21.65 9.98 -34.31
CA PRO A 176 -22.59 9.24 -35.15
C PRO A 176 -22.70 7.80 -34.69
N ALA A 177 -23.89 7.18 -34.71
CA ALA A 177 -24.11 5.81 -34.34
C ALA A 177 -23.23 4.79 -35.12
N ALA A 178 -22.76 5.19 -36.32
CA ALA A 178 -21.83 4.35 -37.08
C ALA A 178 -20.41 4.24 -36.46
N ASP A 179 -20.07 5.15 -35.56
CA ASP A 179 -18.76 5.18 -34.86
C ASP A 179 -18.89 4.68 -33.40
N ASP A 180 -20.02 4.13 -33.00
CA ASP A 180 -20.34 3.79 -31.62
C ASP A 180 -19.34 2.78 -31.00
N ASP A 181 -18.79 1.89 -31.82
CA ASP A 181 -17.76 0.92 -31.47
C ASP A 181 -16.41 1.55 -31.08
N ARG A 182 -16.23 2.84 -31.36
CA ARG A 182 -15.01 3.60 -31.08
C ARG A 182 -15.13 4.48 -29.83
N TRP A 183 -16.29 4.46 -29.15
CA TRP A 183 -16.59 5.33 -28.02
C TRP A 183 -17.02 4.54 -26.81
N ALA A 184 -16.54 4.95 -25.64
CA ALA A 184 -17.06 4.53 -24.34
C ALA A 184 -17.96 5.63 -23.78
N TYR A 185 -19.07 5.24 -23.15
CA TYR A 185 -20.03 6.15 -22.54
C TYR A 185 -20.03 5.97 -21.05
N GLU A 186 -19.86 7.08 -20.32
CA GLU A 186 -19.83 7.08 -18.86
C GLU A 186 -20.93 7.98 -18.30
N MET A 187 -21.36 7.68 -17.08
CA MET A 187 -22.29 8.55 -16.37
C MET A 187 -21.58 9.85 -15.98
N LYS A 188 -22.19 10.99 -16.31
CA LYS A 188 -21.77 12.29 -15.80
C LYS A 188 -22.32 12.47 -14.40
N TRP A 189 -21.50 12.19 -13.41
CA TRP A 189 -21.87 12.41 -12.00
C TRP A 189 -21.92 13.91 -11.70
N ASP A 190 -22.90 14.33 -10.91
CA ASP A 190 -23.06 15.73 -10.48
C ASP A 190 -22.57 15.88 -9.02
N GLY A 191 -21.32 16.25 -8.87
CA GLY A 191 -20.64 16.33 -7.60
C GLY A 191 -19.47 17.30 -7.56
N VAL A 192 -18.43 16.94 -6.88
CA VAL A 192 -17.16 17.68 -6.81
C VAL A 192 -16.04 16.77 -7.31
N ARG A 193 -15.47 17.11 -8.48
CA ARG A 193 -14.33 16.36 -9.02
C ARG A 193 -13.12 16.49 -8.10
N ALA A 194 -12.53 15.37 -7.79
CA ALA A 194 -11.35 15.30 -6.95
C ALA A 194 -10.39 14.22 -7.46
N VAL A 195 -9.09 14.52 -7.35
CA VAL A 195 -8.02 13.57 -7.60
C VAL A 195 -7.57 13.02 -6.24
N ALA A 196 -7.65 11.70 -6.06
CA ALA A 196 -7.23 11.00 -4.85
C ALA A 196 -5.79 10.51 -4.99
N TYR A 197 -4.94 10.91 -4.05
CA TYR A 197 -3.55 10.45 -3.92
C TYR A 197 -3.48 9.45 -2.78
N ILE A 198 -3.17 8.21 -3.10
CA ILE A 198 -3.13 7.11 -2.13
C ILE A 198 -1.69 6.61 -2.01
N SER A 199 -1.15 6.60 -0.79
CA SER A 199 0.16 6.06 -0.48
C SER A 199 0.27 5.68 0.99
N GLY A 200 0.80 4.49 1.27
CA GLY A 200 1.02 3.99 2.63
C GLY A 200 -0.23 4.00 3.50
N GLY A 201 -1.39 3.63 2.95
CA GLY A 201 -2.66 3.58 3.66
C GLY A 201 -3.29 4.95 3.95
N ARG A 202 -2.81 6.01 3.33
CA ARG A 202 -3.37 7.36 3.47
C ARG A 202 -3.92 7.84 2.15
N VAL A 203 -4.99 8.62 2.22
CA VAL A 203 -5.57 9.27 1.06
C VAL A 203 -5.60 10.79 1.25
N ARG A 204 -5.28 11.52 0.17
CA ARG A 204 -5.43 12.97 0.07
C ARG A 204 -6.24 13.27 -1.19
N PHE A 205 -7.28 14.09 -1.06
CA PHE A 205 -8.12 14.52 -2.17
C PHE A 205 -7.82 15.96 -2.56
N LEU A 206 -7.43 16.18 -3.81
CA LEU A 206 -7.28 17.51 -4.38
C LEU A 206 -8.43 17.80 -5.34
N SER A 207 -9.09 18.93 -5.13
CA SER A 207 -10.13 19.41 -6.04
C SER A 207 -9.54 19.85 -7.40
N ARG A 208 -10.40 20.08 -8.39
CA ARG A 208 -10.02 20.63 -9.70
C ARG A 208 -9.12 21.88 -9.64
N ASN A 209 -9.21 22.66 -8.57
CA ASN A 209 -8.43 23.88 -8.36
C ASN A 209 -7.24 23.66 -7.41
N ASP A 210 -6.72 22.45 -7.31
CA ASP A 210 -5.55 22.07 -6.53
C ASP A 210 -5.72 22.32 -5.01
N ARG A 211 -6.96 22.42 -4.50
CA ARG A 211 -7.24 22.61 -3.07
C ARG A 211 -7.42 21.28 -2.39
N ASP A 212 -6.76 21.09 -1.25
CA ASP A 212 -6.99 19.93 -0.40
C ASP A 212 -8.38 19.99 0.22
N VAL A 213 -9.20 19.00 -0.09
CA VAL A 213 -10.58 18.85 0.39
C VAL A 213 -10.75 17.65 1.32
N SER A 214 -9.68 16.93 1.64
CA SER A 214 -9.71 15.72 2.48
C SER A 214 -10.39 15.92 3.82
N GLY A 215 -10.19 17.10 4.42
CA GLY A 215 -10.80 17.45 5.72
C GLY A 215 -12.32 17.59 5.69
N SER A 216 -12.91 17.90 4.54
CA SER A 216 -14.36 18.04 4.37
C SER A 216 -15.09 16.69 4.26
N TYR A 217 -14.35 15.62 3.95
CA TYR A 217 -14.90 14.27 3.70
C TYR A 217 -14.16 13.19 4.51
N PRO A 218 -14.24 13.24 5.85
CA PRO A 218 -13.48 12.32 6.72
C PRO A 218 -13.85 10.84 6.52
N GLU A 219 -15.06 10.52 6.07
CA GLU A 219 -15.54 9.18 5.76
C GLU A 219 -14.78 8.55 4.58
N LEU A 220 -14.29 9.35 3.65
CA LEU A 220 -13.54 8.86 2.49
C LEU A 220 -12.12 8.42 2.84
N ARG A 221 -11.65 8.61 4.08
CA ARG A 221 -10.34 8.10 4.53
C ARG A 221 -10.23 6.59 4.43
N GLY A 222 -11.36 5.87 4.53
CA GLY A 222 -11.42 4.42 4.33
C GLY A 222 -10.88 3.94 2.98
N LEU A 223 -10.86 4.81 1.95
CA LEU A 223 -10.23 4.49 0.67
C LEU A 223 -8.72 4.26 0.82
N GLY A 224 -8.05 5.03 1.69
CA GLY A 224 -6.64 4.82 1.98
C GLY A 224 -6.38 3.45 2.61
N ASP A 225 -7.23 3.02 3.54
CA ASP A 225 -7.12 1.69 4.16
C ASP A 225 -7.44 0.58 3.17
N ALA A 226 -8.47 0.76 2.32
CA ALA A 226 -8.88 -0.23 1.31
C ALA A 226 -7.81 -0.45 0.23
N LEU A 227 -7.09 0.61 -0.16
CA LEU A 227 -6.03 0.58 -1.17
C LEU A 227 -4.63 0.72 -0.54
N ALA A 228 -4.45 0.29 0.70
CA ALA A 228 -3.22 0.51 1.45
C ALA A 228 -1.98 -0.15 0.82
N SER A 229 -2.16 -1.26 0.08
CA SER A 229 -1.11 -1.94 -0.69
C SER A 229 -0.74 -1.26 -2.01
N HIS A 230 -1.46 -0.19 -2.38
CA HIS A 230 -1.30 0.49 -3.66
C HIS A 230 -0.80 1.93 -3.46
N ASP A 231 0.27 2.29 -4.18
CA ASP A 231 0.61 3.69 -4.42
C ASP A 231 -0.03 4.10 -5.73
N CYS A 232 -1.10 4.92 -5.67
CA CYS A 232 -1.86 5.28 -6.86
C CYS A 232 -2.45 6.69 -6.80
N ILE A 233 -2.76 7.22 -7.99
CA ILE A 233 -3.54 8.45 -8.17
C ILE A 233 -4.78 8.09 -8.97
N LEU A 234 -5.94 8.37 -8.39
CA LEU A 234 -7.24 8.09 -8.96
C LEU A 234 -7.99 9.39 -9.26
N ASP A 235 -8.70 9.43 -10.40
CA ASP A 235 -9.59 10.52 -10.75
C ASP A 235 -11.04 10.11 -10.56
N GLY A 236 -11.83 10.96 -9.96
CA GLY A 236 -13.21 10.62 -9.62
C GLY A 236 -14.03 11.82 -9.19
N GLU A 237 -15.29 11.54 -8.84
CA GLU A 237 -16.26 12.51 -8.40
C GLU A 237 -16.71 12.20 -6.98
N ILE A 238 -16.62 13.17 -6.06
CA ILE A 238 -17.23 13.10 -4.75
C ILE A 238 -18.69 13.47 -4.91
N VAL A 239 -19.59 12.56 -4.51
CA VAL A 239 -21.03 12.72 -4.60
C VAL A 239 -21.70 12.51 -3.26
N ALA A 240 -22.93 13.02 -3.10
CA ALA A 240 -23.82 12.68 -2.00
C ALA A 240 -25.20 12.30 -2.55
N PHE A 241 -26.00 11.61 -1.75
CA PHE A 241 -27.31 11.11 -2.16
C PHE A 241 -28.41 11.90 -1.43
N ASP A 242 -29.53 12.10 -2.12
CA ASP A 242 -30.76 12.63 -1.51
C ASP A 242 -31.51 11.51 -0.73
N GLU A 243 -32.62 11.88 -0.11
CA GLU A 243 -33.48 10.97 0.66
C GLU A 243 -34.03 9.81 -0.16
N ASN A 244 -34.05 9.93 -1.49
CA ASN A 244 -34.51 8.90 -2.43
C ASN A 244 -33.36 8.03 -2.96
N GLY A 245 -32.13 8.21 -2.47
CA GLY A 245 -30.94 7.49 -2.91
C GLY A 245 -30.45 7.90 -4.29
N ARG A 246 -30.77 9.13 -4.76
CA ARG A 246 -30.28 9.67 -6.03
C ARG A 246 -29.11 10.61 -5.78
N VAL A 247 -28.12 10.59 -6.67
CA VAL A 247 -27.01 11.55 -6.62
C VAL A 247 -27.57 12.97 -6.71
N SER A 248 -27.19 13.80 -5.75
CA SER A 248 -27.70 15.17 -5.63
C SER A 248 -26.59 16.14 -5.23
N PHE A 249 -26.32 17.10 -6.11
CA PHE A 249 -25.39 18.18 -5.82
C PHE A 249 -25.91 19.06 -4.64
N GLY A 250 -27.22 19.21 -4.52
CA GLY A 250 -27.84 19.93 -3.40
C GLY A 250 -27.53 19.28 -2.05
N ALA A 251 -27.58 17.95 -1.98
CA ALA A 251 -27.19 17.20 -0.79
C ALA A 251 -25.69 17.39 -0.46
N LEU A 252 -24.83 17.45 -1.47
CA LEU A 252 -23.39 17.65 -1.32
C LEU A 252 -23.04 19.09 -0.88
N GLN A 253 -23.85 20.09 -1.26
CA GLN A 253 -23.57 21.51 -1.02
C GLN A 253 -23.29 21.85 0.44
N SER A 254 -24.02 21.20 1.37
CA SER A 254 -23.82 21.38 2.82
C SER A 254 -22.47 20.88 3.33
N ARG A 255 -21.80 20.03 2.56
CA ARG A 255 -20.51 19.39 2.85
C ARG A 255 -19.32 20.19 2.29
N MET A 256 -19.58 21.04 1.30
CA MET A 256 -18.51 21.78 0.60
C MET A 256 -17.87 22.82 1.52
N HIS A 257 -16.54 22.95 1.44
CA HIS A 257 -15.74 23.95 2.16
C HIS A 257 -15.84 23.89 3.69
N VAL A 258 -16.22 22.77 4.27
CA VAL A 258 -16.27 22.58 5.72
C VAL A 258 -14.85 22.35 6.24
N ALA A 259 -14.28 23.38 6.90
CA ALA A 259 -12.93 23.32 7.47
C ALA A 259 -12.91 22.78 8.92
N ASP A 260 -14.01 22.95 9.67
CA ASP A 260 -14.12 22.46 11.04
C ASP A 260 -14.30 20.94 11.08
N SER A 261 -13.35 20.25 11.70
CA SER A 261 -13.32 18.78 11.73
C SER A 261 -14.50 18.17 12.50
N SER A 262 -14.97 18.82 13.57
CA SER A 262 -16.11 18.32 14.36
C SER A 262 -17.40 18.41 13.54
N ARG A 263 -17.56 19.50 12.79
CA ARG A 263 -18.68 19.68 11.88
C ARG A 263 -18.61 18.71 10.72
N ALA A 264 -17.42 18.52 10.10
CA ALA A 264 -17.23 17.56 9.02
C ALA A 264 -17.61 16.14 9.45
N ASN A 265 -17.17 15.71 10.65
CA ASN A 265 -17.50 14.39 11.18
C ASN A 265 -19.01 14.20 11.45
N ARG A 266 -19.71 15.20 11.98
CA ARG A 266 -21.18 15.13 12.14
C ARG A 266 -21.89 15.00 10.80
N LEU A 267 -21.53 15.85 9.83
CA LEU A 267 -22.11 15.81 8.49
C LEU A 267 -21.82 14.50 7.75
N ALA A 268 -20.67 13.87 8.02
CA ALA A 268 -20.33 12.56 7.47
C ALA A 268 -21.25 11.44 8.00
N GLN A 269 -21.77 11.59 9.21
CA GLN A 269 -22.77 10.65 9.77
C GLN A 269 -24.17 10.91 9.23
N ASP A 270 -24.56 12.18 9.12
CA ASP A 270 -25.91 12.58 8.72
C ASP A 270 -26.13 12.43 7.19
N ASN A 271 -25.10 12.78 6.40
CA ASN A 271 -25.13 12.76 4.93
C ASN A 271 -23.76 12.36 4.38
N PRO A 272 -23.42 11.06 4.39
CA PRO A 272 -22.11 10.56 3.93
C PRO A 272 -21.90 10.82 2.44
N ALA A 273 -20.69 11.24 2.10
CA ALA A 273 -20.24 11.32 0.70
C ALA A 273 -19.69 9.98 0.24
N SER A 274 -19.78 9.75 -1.07
CA SER A 274 -19.13 8.63 -1.75
C SER A 274 -18.17 9.16 -2.82
N TYR A 275 -17.12 8.41 -3.11
CA TYR A 275 -16.19 8.76 -4.16
C TYR A 275 -16.32 7.78 -5.32
N PHE A 276 -16.76 8.26 -6.47
CA PHE A 276 -16.94 7.49 -7.69
C PHE A 276 -15.71 7.64 -8.57
N VAL A 277 -14.90 6.60 -8.61
CA VAL A 277 -13.67 6.56 -9.38
C VAL A 277 -13.98 6.18 -10.83
N PHE A 278 -13.40 6.88 -11.78
CA PHE A 278 -13.58 6.58 -13.20
C PHE A 278 -12.26 6.53 -13.99
N ASP A 279 -11.12 6.95 -13.41
CA ASP A 279 -9.83 6.85 -14.08
C ASP A 279 -8.69 6.61 -13.08
N VAL A 280 -7.58 6.02 -13.57
CA VAL A 280 -6.32 5.84 -12.86
C VAL A 280 -5.22 6.59 -13.60
N LEU A 281 -4.55 7.52 -12.91
CA LEU A 281 -3.57 8.43 -13.48
C LEU A 281 -2.12 8.04 -13.18
N HIS A 282 -1.93 7.25 -12.12
CA HIS A 282 -0.64 6.69 -11.71
C HIS A 282 -0.88 5.42 -10.89
N LEU A 283 -0.10 4.39 -11.11
CA LEU A 283 -0.22 3.13 -10.38
C LEU A 283 1.15 2.46 -10.22
N HIS A 284 1.53 2.14 -8.97
CA HIS A 284 2.74 1.39 -8.62
C HIS A 284 4.03 1.93 -9.28
N GLY A 285 4.18 3.25 -9.28
CA GLY A 285 5.35 3.91 -9.85
C GLY A 285 5.31 4.07 -11.36
N ARG A 286 4.16 3.92 -12.00
CA ARG A 286 3.97 4.12 -13.44
C ARG A 286 2.94 5.21 -13.70
N ASP A 287 3.31 6.16 -14.54
CA ASP A 287 2.37 7.10 -15.14
C ASP A 287 1.48 6.34 -16.13
N THR A 288 0.18 6.37 -15.92
CA THR A 288 -0.80 5.68 -16.75
C THR A 288 -1.48 6.62 -17.74
N THR A 289 -1.22 7.92 -17.69
CA THR A 289 -1.90 8.93 -18.50
C THR A 289 -1.66 8.79 -20.01
N SER A 290 -0.57 8.10 -20.40
CA SER A 290 -0.26 7.80 -21.80
C SER A 290 -0.91 6.53 -22.33
N LEU A 291 -1.52 5.72 -21.47
CA LEU A 291 -2.24 4.50 -21.85
C LEU A 291 -3.59 4.85 -22.48
N SER A 292 -4.12 3.92 -23.28
CA SER A 292 -5.47 4.02 -23.82
C SER A 292 -6.52 4.01 -22.71
N TYR A 293 -7.75 4.43 -23.03
CA TYR A 293 -8.88 4.36 -22.09
C TYR A 293 -9.11 2.95 -21.57
N ASP A 294 -9.14 1.96 -22.47
CA ASP A 294 -9.40 0.56 -22.11
C ASP A 294 -8.32 0.01 -21.16
N GLU A 295 -7.05 0.27 -21.47
CA GLU A 295 -5.94 -0.16 -20.60
C GLU A 295 -6.04 0.44 -19.19
N ARG A 296 -6.39 1.73 -19.07
CA ARG A 296 -6.58 2.36 -17.76
C ARG A 296 -7.82 1.85 -17.04
N ARG A 297 -8.89 1.51 -17.81
CA ARG A 297 -10.11 0.91 -17.26
C ARG A 297 -9.83 -0.47 -16.67
N ASP A 298 -9.11 -1.32 -17.41
CA ASP A 298 -8.70 -2.65 -16.93
C ASP A 298 -7.85 -2.54 -15.65
N LEU A 299 -6.92 -1.59 -15.60
CA LEU A 299 -6.12 -1.33 -14.39
C LEU A 299 -7.00 -0.89 -13.21
N LEU A 300 -7.96 0.00 -13.44
CA LEU A 300 -8.87 0.48 -12.41
C LEU A 300 -9.76 -0.63 -11.86
N GLU A 301 -10.25 -1.53 -12.71
CA GLU A 301 -11.08 -2.66 -12.31
C GLU A 301 -10.30 -3.76 -11.56
N SER A 302 -8.97 -3.75 -11.68
CA SER A 302 -8.09 -4.68 -10.96
C SER A 302 -7.73 -4.21 -9.54
N LEU A 303 -8.06 -2.97 -9.16
CA LEU A 303 -7.83 -2.40 -7.84
C LEU A 303 -8.95 -2.77 -6.86
#